data_e8a58072f7926db1aa7a181c3c7738da
#
_entry.id   e8a58072f7926db1aa7a181c3c7738da
#
_cell.length_a   1.000
_cell.length_b   1.000
_cell.length_c   1.000
_cell.angle_alpha   90.00
_cell.angle_beta   90.00
_cell.angle_gamma   90.00
#
_symmetry.space_group_name_H-M   'P 1'
#
loop_
_entity.id
_entity.type
_entity.pdbx_description
1 polymer ?
#
loop_
_entity_poly.entity_id
_entity_poly.type
_entity_poly.pdbx_seq_one_letter_code
_entity_poly.pdbx_strand_id
1 'polypeptide(L)'
;MKIKAIKGYEDTYAVSDDGRVFNIRSGNELKQKYNNGYFTVTLCSNKKKKEYRVHRLVYQAFVGVLDDTLVIDHIDGNPKNNHQINLRQINTRENTNMAKIHPYGMGVHLLKIRNKYTATIGINGKSYYLGVYDKSEDASNAYENALIDWEEKGILPQYNYIRRTNKTKKL
;
A
#
# COMPACT_ATOMS: atom_id res chain seq x y z
N MET A 1 -10.18 14.67 18.94
CA MET A 1 -10.79 13.37 18.71
C MET A 1 -12.27 13.58 18.39
N LYS A 2 -12.71 13.15 17.23
CA LYS A 2 -14.12 13.12 16.83
C LYS A 2 -14.62 11.69 16.93
N ILE A 3 -15.88 11.49 17.30
CA ILE A 3 -16.49 10.17 17.45
C ILE A 3 -17.77 10.12 16.62
N LYS A 4 -17.97 9.02 15.86
CA LYS A 4 -19.20 8.78 15.10
C LYS A 4 -19.71 7.36 15.34
N ALA A 5 -21.02 7.20 15.29
CA ALA A 5 -21.66 5.89 15.36
C ALA A 5 -21.23 5.00 14.19
N ILE A 6 -21.09 3.71 14.45
CA ILE A 6 -20.74 2.71 13.41
C ILE A 6 -22.03 2.32 12.67
N LYS A 7 -22.02 2.41 11.35
CA LYS A 7 -23.14 2.04 10.49
C LYS A 7 -23.59 0.60 10.73
N GLY A 8 -24.88 0.43 11.01
CA GLY A 8 -25.50 -0.84 11.39
C GLY A 8 -25.33 -1.21 12.87
N TYR A 9 -24.77 -0.30 13.69
CA TYR A 9 -24.56 -0.45 15.12
C TYR A 9 -24.75 0.88 15.88
N GLU A 10 -25.56 1.77 15.34
CA GLU A 10 -25.66 3.17 15.72
C GLU A 10 -25.93 3.39 17.22
N ASP A 11 -26.73 2.51 17.84
CA ASP A 11 -27.10 2.59 19.27
C ASP A 11 -26.13 1.85 20.20
N THR A 12 -25.11 1.16 19.63
CA THR A 12 -24.30 0.24 20.42
C THR A 12 -22.80 0.54 20.35
N TYR A 13 -22.29 0.92 19.15
CA TYR A 13 -20.88 1.14 18.96
C TYR A 13 -20.58 2.41 18.17
N ALA A 14 -19.47 3.04 18.55
CA ALA A 14 -18.92 4.21 17.89
C ALA A 14 -17.43 4.04 17.60
N VAL A 15 -16.94 4.76 16.64
CA VAL A 15 -15.51 4.79 16.27
C VAL A 15 -15.02 6.22 16.29
N SER A 16 -13.76 6.41 16.74
CA SER A 16 -13.09 7.70 16.70
C SER A 16 -12.31 7.88 15.38
N ASP A 17 -12.00 9.13 15.07
CA ASP A 17 -11.24 9.54 13.90
C ASP A 17 -9.79 9.03 13.89
N ASP A 18 -9.27 8.58 15.03
CA ASP A 18 -7.95 7.97 15.21
C ASP A 18 -7.97 6.43 15.33
N GLY A 19 -9.16 5.79 15.20
CA GLY A 19 -9.31 4.34 15.12
C GLY A 19 -9.62 3.64 16.43
N ARG A 20 -10.01 4.36 17.50
CA ARG A 20 -10.51 3.71 18.72
C ARG A 20 -11.99 3.37 18.57
N VAL A 21 -12.42 2.25 19.12
CA VAL A 21 -13.81 1.78 19.04
C VAL A 21 -14.39 1.69 20.44
N PHE A 22 -15.60 2.21 20.61
CA PHE A 22 -16.24 2.34 21.92
C PHE A 22 -17.61 1.66 21.91
N ASN A 23 -18.00 1.10 23.06
CA ASN A 23 -19.38 0.76 23.32
C ASN A 23 -20.09 2.01 23.86
N ILE A 24 -21.14 2.46 23.16
CA ILE A 24 -21.84 3.71 23.48
C ILE A 24 -22.53 3.64 24.86
N ARG A 25 -23.09 2.47 25.20
CA ARG A 25 -23.86 2.32 26.46
C ARG A 25 -22.99 2.31 27.71
N SER A 26 -21.82 1.66 27.62
CA SER A 26 -20.89 1.55 28.76
C SER A 26 -19.81 2.62 28.77
N GLY A 27 -19.60 3.32 27.65
CA GLY A 27 -18.51 4.26 27.47
C GLY A 27 -17.12 3.59 27.33
N ASN A 28 -17.06 2.27 27.41
CA ASN A 28 -15.78 1.55 27.40
C ASN A 28 -15.21 1.44 25.99
N GLU A 29 -13.89 1.62 25.89
CA GLU A 29 -13.14 1.30 24.68
C GLU A 29 -13.03 -0.22 24.50
N LEU A 30 -13.26 -0.72 23.28
CA LEU A 30 -13.17 -2.12 22.96
C LEU A 30 -11.71 -2.51 22.70
N LYS A 31 -11.31 -3.65 23.27
CA LYS A 31 -9.99 -4.23 22.99
C LYS A 31 -9.87 -4.62 21.53
N GLN A 32 -8.90 -4.06 20.85
CA GLN A 32 -8.54 -4.41 19.49
C GLN A 32 -7.51 -5.54 19.46
N LYS A 33 -7.55 -6.37 18.42
CA LYS A 33 -6.56 -7.40 18.14
C LYS A 33 -5.77 -7.00 16.89
N TYR A 34 -4.48 -7.27 16.89
CA TYR A 34 -3.67 -7.12 15.69
C TYR A 34 -3.55 -8.48 15.00
N ASN A 35 -4.16 -8.62 13.82
CA ASN A 35 -4.24 -9.86 13.08
C ASN A 35 -4.01 -9.62 11.58
N ASN A 36 -3.18 -10.47 10.95
CA ASN A 36 -2.86 -10.38 9.52
C ASN A 36 -2.49 -8.97 9.06
N GLY A 37 -1.69 -8.24 9.86
CA GLY A 37 -1.19 -6.91 9.52
C GLY A 37 -2.16 -5.75 9.81
N TYR A 38 -3.34 -5.98 10.42
CA TYR A 38 -4.34 -4.95 10.69
C TYR A 38 -4.93 -5.05 12.08
N PHE A 39 -5.36 -3.91 12.62
CA PHE A 39 -6.22 -3.91 13.80
C PHE A 39 -7.64 -4.34 13.47
N THR A 40 -8.17 -5.25 14.28
CA THR A 40 -9.53 -5.77 14.19
C THR A 40 -10.27 -5.61 15.51
N VAL A 41 -11.60 -5.50 15.45
CA VAL A 41 -12.49 -5.45 16.59
C VAL A 41 -13.71 -6.33 16.35
N THR A 42 -14.19 -7.00 17.39
CA THR A 42 -15.40 -7.82 17.32
C THR A 42 -16.59 -7.01 17.81
N LEU A 43 -17.57 -6.80 16.94
CA LEU A 43 -18.85 -6.19 17.27
C LEU A 43 -19.93 -7.26 17.40
N CYS A 44 -20.90 -7.02 18.26
CA CYS A 44 -22.01 -7.95 18.51
C CYS A 44 -23.35 -7.26 18.26
N SER A 45 -24.19 -7.85 17.44
CA SER A 45 -25.59 -7.45 17.24
C SER A 45 -26.47 -8.70 17.18
N ASN A 46 -27.62 -8.68 17.87
CA ASN A 46 -28.58 -9.80 17.89
C ASN A 46 -27.91 -11.14 18.26
N LYS A 47 -27.04 -11.14 19.27
CA LYS A 47 -26.23 -12.30 19.72
C LYS A 47 -25.26 -12.86 18.69
N LYS A 48 -25.11 -12.22 17.52
CA LYS A 48 -24.13 -12.58 16.49
C LYS A 48 -22.89 -11.70 16.60
N LYS A 49 -21.74 -12.33 16.67
CA LYS A 49 -20.43 -11.65 16.68
C LYS A 49 -19.85 -11.60 15.27
N LYS A 50 -19.34 -10.42 14.88
CA LYS A 50 -18.65 -10.24 13.60
C LYS A 50 -17.39 -9.41 13.81
N GLU A 51 -16.29 -9.84 13.20
CA GLU A 51 -15.02 -9.15 13.25
C GLU A 51 -14.92 -8.14 12.10
N TYR A 52 -14.44 -6.96 12.42
CA TYR A 52 -14.25 -5.85 11.49
C TYR A 52 -12.83 -5.32 11.56
N ARG A 53 -12.26 -4.97 10.41
CA ARG A 53 -11.01 -4.21 10.35
C ARG A 53 -11.28 -2.76 10.73
N VAL A 54 -10.47 -2.22 11.65
CA VAL A 54 -10.70 -0.89 12.22
C VAL A 54 -10.61 0.21 11.16
N HIS A 55 -9.64 0.17 10.25
CA HIS A 55 -9.52 1.15 9.17
C HIS A 55 -10.79 1.23 8.28
N ARG A 56 -11.50 0.10 8.08
CA ARG A 56 -12.77 0.12 7.32
C ARG A 56 -13.88 0.84 8.08
N LEU A 57 -13.95 0.68 9.41
CA LEU A 57 -14.91 1.38 10.25
C LEU A 57 -14.63 2.88 10.26
N VAL A 58 -13.37 3.29 10.40
CA VAL A 58 -12.97 4.69 10.35
C VAL A 58 -13.26 5.29 8.99
N TYR A 59 -12.86 4.63 7.91
CA TYR A 59 -13.10 5.12 6.56
C TYR A 59 -14.59 5.37 6.31
N GLN A 60 -15.42 4.38 6.63
CA GLN A 60 -16.88 4.48 6.43
C GLN A 60 -17.53 5.56 7.29
N ALA A 61 -17.03 5.80 8.50
CA ALA A 61 -17.58 6.79 9.40
C ALA A 61 -17.16 8.23 9.04
N PHE A 62 -15.94 8.44 8.56
CA PHE A 62 -15.34 9.77 8.47
C PHE A 62 -14.96 10.20 7.06
N VAL A 63 -14.63 9.27 6.17
CA VAL A 63 -14.07 9.60 4.85
C VAL A 63 -15.12 9.44 3.75
N GLY A 64 -15.78 8.30 3.68
CA GLY A 64 -16.79 8.09 2.64
C GLY A 64 -17.38 6.69 2.58
N VAL A 65 -18.17 6.46 1.55
CA VAL A 65 -18.81 5.16 1.30
C VAL A 65 -17.73 4.16 0.86
N LEU A 66 -17.83 2.94 1.39
CA LEU A 66 -16.96 1.84 0.95
C LEU A 66 -17.40 1.35 -0.43
N ASP A 67 -16.49 1.40 -1.39
CA ASP A 67 -16.61 0.73 -2.67
C ASP A 67 -15.91 -0.65 -2.55
N ASP A 68 -16.67 -1.72 -2.75
CA ASP A 68 -16.14 -3.08 -2.61
C ASP A 68 -15.18 -3.49 -3.74
N THR A 69 -15.10 -2.71 -4.81
CA THR A 69 -14.12 -2.89 -5.90
C THR A 69 -12.75 -2.31 -5.55
N LEU A 70 -12.71 -1.45 -4.53
CA LEU A 70 -11.52 -0.74 -4.07
C LEU A 70 -11.01 -1.30 -2.74
N VAL A 71 -9.73 -1.12 -2.49
CA VAL A 71 -9.10 -1.44 -1.20
C VAL A 71 -8.81 -0.17 -0.42
N ILE A 72 -8.83 -0.27 0.92
CA ILE A 72 -8.36 0.84 1.76
C ILE A 72 -6.86 0.71 1.93
N ASP A 73 -6.16 1.78 1.59
CA ASP A 73 -4.73 1.96 1.71
C ASP A 73 -4.40 2.95 2.82
N HIS A 74 -3.25 2.72 3.50
CA HIS A 74 -2.67 3.63 4.47
C HIS A 74 -1.62 4.49 3.77
N ILE A 75 -1.88 5.80 3.64
CA ILE A 75 -1.05 6.75 2.87
C ILE A 75 0.41 6.73 3.33
N ASP A 76 0.66 6.58 4.63
CA ASP A 76 2.00 6.50 5.24
C ASP A 76 2.63 5.08 5.18
N GLY A 77 1.93 4.10 4.59
CA GLY A 77 2.37 2.71 4.56
C GLY A 77 2.33 1.98 5.91
N ASN A 78 1.84 2.61 6.98
CA ASN A 78 1.75 2.02 8.31
C ASN A 78 0.33 1.52 8.61
N PRO A 79 0.04 0.21 8.56
CA PRO A 79 -1.29 -0.34 8.77
C PRO A 79 -1.80 -0.22 10.22
N LYS A 80 -0.98 0.28 11.13
CA LYS A 80 -1.36 0.58 12.52
C LYS A 80 -1.93 1.98 12.68
N ASN A 81 -1.64 2.90 11.75
CA ASN A 81 -2.13 4.28 11.78
C ASN A 81 -3.50 4.39 11.11
N ASN A 82 -4.56 4.14 11.87
CA ASN A 82 -5.94 4.18 11.39
C ASN A 82 -6.59 5.58 11.44
N HIS A 83 -5.79 6.65 11.54
CA HIS A 83 -6.33 7.99 11.53
C HIS A 83 -7.01 8.31 10.18
N GLN A 84 -8.20 8.96 10.23
CA GLN A 84 -9.04 9.20 9.05
C GLN A 84 -8.29 9.88 7.87
N ILE A 85 -7.37 10.82 8.16
CA ILE A 85 -6.59 11.53 7.13
C ILE A 85 -5.53 10.66 6.46
N ASN A 86 -5.20 9.51 7.06
CA ASN A 86 -4.23 8.55 6.56
C ASN A 86 -4.87 7.44 5.72
N LEU A 87 -6.19 7.46 5.53
CA LEU A 87 -6.93 6.40 4.83
C LEU A 87 -7.49 6.92 3.51
N ARG A 88 -7.28 6.14 2.45
CA ARG A 88 -7.86 6.37 1.12
C ARG A 88 -8.32 5.07 0.48
N GLN A 89 -9.26 5.14 -0.46
CA GLN A 89 -9.58 4.01 -1.33
C GLN A 89 -8.79 4.13 -2.64
N ILE A 90 -8.17 3.02 -3.03
CA ILE A 90 -7.43 2.90 -4.29
C ILE A 90 -7.75 1.56 -4.95
N ASN A 91 -7.50 1.44 -6.23
CA ASN A 91 -7.64 0.15 -6.89
C ASN A 91 -6.52 -0.81 -6.46
N THR A 92 -6.78 -2.12 -6.56
CA THR A 92 -5.81 -3.16 -6.11
C THR A 92 -4.48 -3.07 -6.85
N ARG A 93 -4.49 -2.62 -8.12
CA ARG A 93 -3.28 -2.47 -8.94
C ARG A 93 -2.40 -1.32 -8.43
N GLU A 94 -3.01 -0.17 -8.11
CA GLU A 94 -2.32 0.97 -7.49
C GLU A 94 -1.76 0.59 -6.12
N ASN A 95 -2.56 -0.08 -5.28
CA ASN A 95 -2.12 -0.55 -3.98
C ASN A 95 -0.93 -1.50 -4.08
N THR A 96 -0.94 -2.44 -5.02
CA THR A 96 0.18 -3.37 -5.23
C THR A 96 1.45 -2.64 -5.67
N ASN A 97 1.32 -1.60 -6.46
CA ASN A 97 2.47 -0.80 -6.90
C ASN A 97 3.04 0.06 -5.76
N MET A 98 2.20 0.60 -4.88
CA MET A 98 2.62 1.38 -3.72
C MET A 98 3.12 0.52 -2.54
N ALA A 99 2.52 -0.65 -2.33
CA ALA A 99 2.90 -1.58 -1.25
C ALA A 99 4.23 -2.31 -1.50
N LYS A 100 4.75 -2.28 -2.72
CA LYS A 100 6.16 -2.58 -2.93
C LYS A 100 6.96 -1.39 -2.41
N ILE A 101 7.15 -1.33 -1.09
CA ILE A 101 8.20 -0.49 -0.49
C ILE A 101 9.50 -0.98 -1.13
N HIS A 102 9.91 -0.30 -2.17
CA HIS A 102 11.23 -0.46 -2.75
C HIS A 102 12.16 0.34 -1.83
N PRO A 103 12.94 -0.32 -0.96
CA PRO A 103 13.78 0.38 0.02
C PRO A 103 14.79 1.33 -0.63
N TYR A 104 14.93 1.22 -1.94
CA TYR A 104 15.88 1.98 -2.74
C TYR A 104 15.21 2.83 -3.84
N GLY A 105 13.86 2.93 -3.86
CA GLY A 105 13.09 3.59 -4.91
C GLY A 105 12.40 2.61 -5.87
N MET A 106 11.39 3.11 -6.60
CA MET A 106 10.62 2.32 -7.56
C MET A 106 11.53 1.76 -8.66
N GLY A 107 11.42 0.46 -8.95
CA GLY A 107 12.23 -0.20 -9.99
C GLY A 107 13.73 -0.33 -9.67
N VAL A 108 14.16 0.02 -8.45
CA VAL A 108 15.56 -0.05 -8.00
C VAL A 108 15.81 -1.32 -7.18
N HIS A 109 16.85 -2.05 -7.49
CA HIS A 109 17.23 -3.30 -6.82
C HIS A 109 18.72 -3.30 -6.42
N LEU A 110 19.03 -3.74 -5.20
CA LEU A 110 20.39 -3.90 -4.73
C LEU A 110 21.05 -5.15 -5.34
N LEU A 111 22.16 -4.98 -6.04
CA LEU A 111 23.07 -6.06 -6.45
C LEU A 111 24.03 -6.37 -5.30
N LYS A 112 23.65 -7.24 -4.40
CA LYS A 112 24.40 -7.57 -3.15
C LYS A 112 25.89 -7.93 -3.43
N ILE A 113 26.18 -8.68 -4.50
CA ILE A 113 27.55 -9.15 -4.85
C ILE A 113 28.47 -7.97 -5.18
N ARG A 114 27.93 -6.89 -5.76
CA ARG A 114 28.73 -5.73 -6.22
C ARG A 114 28.51 -4.50 -5.36
N ASN A 115 27.61 -4.56 -4.37
CA ASN A 115 27.16 -3.44 -3.56
C ASN A 115 26.76 -2.22 -4.41
N LYS A 116 26.05 -2.46 -5.53
CA LYS A 116 25.57 -1.46 -6.47
C LYS A 116 24.07 -1.60 -6.66
N TYR A 117 23.44 -0.59 -7.24
CA TYR A 117 22.00 -0.54 -7.48
C TYR A 117 21.70 -0.65 -8.96
N THR A 118 20.67 -1.41 -9.35
CA THR A 118 20.16 -1.44 -10.72
C THR A 118 18.83 -0.75 -10.78
N ALA A 119 18.56 -0.03 -11.88
CA ALA A 119 17.24 0.50 -12.18
C ALA A 119 16.62 -0.22 -13.38
N THR A 120 15.33 -0.54 -13.29
CA THR A 120 14.52 -1.15 -14.36
C THR A 120 13.13 -0.54 -14.36
N ILE A 121 12.55 -0.32 -15.54
CA ILE A 121 11.18 0.17 -15.68
C ILE A 121 10.35 -0.77 -16.56
N GLY A 122 9.09 -0.99 -16.17
CA GLY A 122 8.11 -1.78 -16.94
C GLY A 122 7.19 -0.87 -17.75
N ILE A 123 7.23 -0.96 -19.07
CA ILE A 123 6.37 -0.18 -19.98
C ILE A 123 5.70 -1.14 -20.96
N ASN A 124 4.38 -1.08 -21.08
CA ASN A 124 3.59 -1.91 -21.99
C ASN A 124 3.90 -3.42 -21.90
N GLY A 125 4.09 -3.94 -20.67
CA GLY A 125 4.38 -5.35 -20.41
C GLY A 125 5.83 -5.77 -20.71
N LYS A 126 6.69 -4.85 -21.14
CA LYS A 126 8.13 -5.07 -21.35
C LYS A 126 8.94 -4.42 -20.24
N SER A 127 10.06 -5.05 -19.84
CA SER A 127 10.98 -4.52 -18.85
C SER A 127 12.20 -3.91 -19.54
N TYR A 128 12.50 -2.67 -19.20
CA TYR A 128 13.65 -1.92 -19.71
C TYR A 128 14.68 -1.75 -18.61
N TYR A 129 15.93 -2.08 -18.90
CA TYR A 129 17.04 -1.90 -17.99
C TYR A 129 17.64 -0.51 -18.17
N LEU A 130 17.78 0.24 -17.06
CA LEU A 130 18.21 1.63 -17.07
C LEU A 130 19.69 1.82 -16.68
N GLY A 131 20.30 0.81 -16.06
CA GLY A 131 21.72 0.87 -15.70
C GLY A 131 22.06 0.31 -14.32
N VAL A 132 23.35 0.42 -13.96
CA VAL A 132 23.89 0.13 -12.61
C VAL A 132 24.51 1.40 -12.06
N TYR A 133 24.23 1.66 -10.78
CA TYR A 133 24.60 2.88 -10.09
C TYR A 133 25.29 2.55 -8.78
N ASP A 134 26.16 3.42 -8.31
CA ASP A 134 26.82 3.28 -7.02
C ASP A 134 25.91 3.66 -5.86
N LYS A 135 24.95 4.57 -6.09
CA LYS A 135 23.97 5.03 -5.09
C LYS A 135 22.55 4.69 -5.52
N SER A 136 21.70 4.39 -4.54
CA SER A 136 20.27 4.13 -4.76
C SER A 136 19.54 5.35 -5.29
N GLU A 137 19.95 6.55 -4.90
CA GLU A 137 19.39 7.82 -5.35
C GLU A 137 19.59 8.02 -6.86
N ASP A 138 20.79 7.76 -7.39
CA ASP A 138 21.08 7.86 -8.83
C ASP A 138 20.26 6.85 -9.64
N ALA A 139 20.05 5.65 -9.10
CA ALA A 139 19.21 4.63 -9.71
C ALA A 139 17.73 5.03 -9.71
N SER A 140 17.25 5.67 -8.62
CA SER A 140 15.88 6.21 -8.52
C SER A 140 15.65 7.35 -9.51
N ASN A 141 16.59 8.29 -9.60
CA ASN A 141 16.53 9.39 -10.57
C ASN A 141 16.46 8.88 -12.01
N ALA A 142 17.22 7.81 -12.33
CA ALA A 142 17.17 7.20 -13.65
C ALA A 142 15.81 6.57 -13.97
N TYR A 143 15.14 5.99 -12.96
CA TYR A 143 13.78 5.46 -13.10
C TYR A 143 12.79 6.60 -13.35
N GLU A 144 12.82 7.65 -12.53
CA GLU A 144 11.92 8.81 -12.64
C GLU A 144 12.07 9.52 -13.98
N ASN A 145 13.30 9.77 -14.44
CA ASN A 145 13.55 10.37 -15.74
C ASN A 145 13.01 9.51 -16.89
N ALA A 146 13.19 8.18 -16.83
CA ALA A 146 12.66 7.27 -17.85
C ALA A 146 11.12 7.23 -17.84
N LEU A 147 10.49 7.37 -16.67
CA LEU A 147 9.04 7.46 -16.54
C LEU A 147 8.49 8.75 -17.16
N ILE A 148 9.11 9.89 -16.84
CA ILE A 148 8.76 11.21 -17.40
C ILE A 148 8.93 11.22 -18.93
N ASP A 149 10.05 10.71 -19.45
CA ASP A 149 10.29 10.62 -20.90
C ASP A 149 9.24 9.77 -21.62
N TRP A 150 8.77 8.69 -20.97
CA TRP A 150 7.70 7.87 -21.51
C TRP A 150 6.33 8.58 -21.43
N GLU A 151 5.96 9.14 -20.30
CA GLU A 151 4.63 9.72 -20.07
C GLU A 151 4.44 11.02 -20.85
N GLU A 152 5.47 11.89 -20.91
CA GLU A 152 5.36 13.19 -21.57
C GLU A 152 5.71 13.17 -23.06
N LYS A 153 6.67 12.32 -23.47
CA LYS A 153 7.24 12.35 -24.84
C LYS A 153 7.03 11.05 -25.61
N GLY A 154 6.51 10.00 -24.98
CA GLY A 154 6.38 8.67 -25.58
C GLY A 154 7.73 8.00 -25.91
N ILE A 155 8.83 8.47 -25.30
CA ILE A 155 10.18 7.97 -25.59
C ILE A 155 10.43 6.73 -24.73
N LEU A 156 10.72 5.59 -25.41
CA LEU A 156 11.12 4.36 -24.74
C LEU A 156 12.60 4.39 -24.37
N PRO A 157 13.00 3.86 -23.20
CA PRO A 157 14.40 3.75 -22.82
C PRO A 157 15.19 2.94 -23.86
N GLN A 158 16.32 3.48 -24.32
CA GLN A 158 17.10 2.90 -25.41
C GLN A 158 18.06 1.76 -24.98
N TYR A 159 18.09 1.38 -23.72
CA TYR A 159 19.04 0.36 -23.24
C TYR A 159 18.54 -1.06 -23.53
N ASN A 160 19.05 -1.64 -24.62
CA ASN A 160 18.95 -3.06 -24.89
C ASN A 160 19.99 -3.82 -24.04
N TYR A 161 19.59 -4.29 -22.86
CA TYR A 161 20.36 -5.32 -22.18
C TYR A 161 20.12 -6.65 -22.92
N ILE A 162 21.07 -7.01 -23.78
CA ILE A 162 21.16 -8.37 -24.30
C ILE A 162 21.53 -9.25 -23.11
N ARG A 163 20.54 -9.95 -22.56
CA ARG A 163 20.76 -11.03 -21.58
C ARG A 163 21.67 -12.05 -22.27
N ARG A 164 22.97 -12.03 -21.99
CA ARG A 164 23.85 -13.15 -22.34
C ARG A 164 23.36 -14.37 -21.60
N THR A 165 22.52 -15.15 -22.25
CA THR A 165 22.18 -16.50 -21.80
C THR A 165 23.44 -17.31 -22.02
N ASN A 166 24.25 -17.51 -20.98
CA ASN A 166 25.28 -18.55 -20.95
C ASN A 166 24.57 -19.91 -20.99
N LYS A 167 24.11 -20.30 -22.17
CA LYS A 167 23.94 -21.71 -22.51
C LYS A 167 25.30 -22.24 -22.89
N THR A 168 26.14 -22.54 -21.93
CA THR A 168 27.20 -23.55 -22.13
C THR A 168 26.48 -24.87 -22.32
N LYS A 169 26.24 -25.24 -23.58
CA LYS A 169 26.06 -26.65 -23.93
C LYS A 169 27.33 -27.37 -23.51
N LYS A 170 27.28 -28.25 -22.53
CA LYS A 170 28.24 -29.32 -22.37
C LYS A 170 28.02 -30.27 -23.56
N LEU A 171 29.05 -30.40 -24.37
CA LEU A 171 29.30 -31.56 -25.25
C LEU A 171 29.72 -32.73 -24.38
#